data_da273e24abec5b3477f27328a3000cbc
#
_entry.id   da273e24abec5b3477f27328a3000cbc
#
_cell.length_a   1.000
_cell.length_b   1.000
_cell.length_c   1.000
_cell.angle_alpha   90.00
_cell.angle_beta   90.00
_cell.angle_gamma   90.00
#
_symmetry.space_group_name_H-M   'P 1'
#
loop_
_entity.id
_entity.type
_entity.pdbx_description
1 polymer ?
#
loop_
_entity_poly.entity_id
_entity_poly.type
_entity_poly.pdbx_seq_one_letter_code
_entity_poly.pdbx_strand_id
1 'polypeptide(L)'
;MEFDVTIEIPKGSRNKYEVDHETGRIRLDRHLFTSTVYPADYGFIEGTLGEDGDPLDALVILDEPTFPGVLVKCRAVGMFRMRDEAGGDDKVLCVPASDPRMEHLRDIHHVAEFDRLEIQHFFEVYKDLEPGKSVEGANWVGRTDAEAEIERSYKRHTEQGGH
;
A
#
# COMPACT_ATOMS: atom_id res chain seq x y z
N MET A 1 -3.33 16.63 -4.48
CA MET A 1 -2.00 16.06 -4.13
C MET A 1 -1.72 14.87 -5.01
N GLU A 2 -0.59 14.89 -5.70
CA GLU A 2 -0.11 13.75 -6.50
C GLU A 2 1.22 13.28 -5.94
N PHE A 3 1.48 11.98 -6.09
CA PHE A 3 2.70 11.37 -5.57
C PHE A 3 3.04 10.14 -6.40
N ASP A 4 4.31 9.72 -6.33
CA ASP A 4 4.79 8.55 -7.06
C ASP A 4 4.78 7.32 -6.17
N VAL A 5 4.24 6.22 -6.69
CA VAL A 5 4.25 4.91 -6.02
C VAL A 5 5.14 3.97 -6.82
N THR A 6 6.09 3.34 -6.15
CA THR A 6 6.85 2.22 -6.73
C THR A 6 6.09 0.94 -6.42
N ILE A 7 5.68 0.22 -7.47
CA ILE A 7 5.01 -1.06 -7.30
C ILE A 7 6.06 -2.13 -6.99
N GLU A 8 5.82 -2.89 -5.92
CA GLU A 8 6.65 -4.05 -5.58
C GLU A 8 5.97 -5.34 -5.98
N ILE A 9 4.64 -5.42 -5.81
CA ILE A 9 3.88 -6.66 -5.99
C ILE A 9 2.65 -6.38 -6.85
N PRO A 10 2.51 -7.02 -8.01
CA PRO A 10 1.32 -6.81 -8.85
C PRO A 10 0.10 -7.56 -8.28
N LYS A 11 -1.09 -7.05 -8.60
CA LYS A 11 -2.36 -7.71 -8.28
C LYS A 11 -2.35 -9.16 -8.76
N GLY A 12 -2.84 -10.07 -7.92
CA GLY A 12 -2.94 -11.49 -8.25
C GLY A 12 -1.72 -12.32 -7.88
N SER A 13 -0.65 -11.68 -7.39
CA SER A 13 0.56 -12.37 -6.98
C SER A 13 0.45 -12.97 -5.57
N ARG A 14 1.06 -14.13 -5.37
CA ARG A 14 1.36 -14.68 -4.04
C ARG A 14 2.86 -14.60 -3.74
N ASN A 15 3.66 -14.15 -4.69
CA ASN A 15 5.06 -13.84 -4.44
C ASN A 15 5.13 -12.46 -3.82
N LYS A 16 5.79 -12.35 -2.68
CA LYS A 16 6.06 -11.06 -2.04
C LYS A 16 7.44 -10.59 -2.46
N TYR A 17 7.49 -9.50 -3.22
CA TYR A 17 8.72 -8.86 -3.65
C TYR A 17 8.97 -7.61 -2.82
N GLU A 18 10.23 -7.28 -2.61
CA GLU A 18 10.65 -6.08 -1.90
C GLU A 18 11.80 -5.40 -2.65
N VAL A 19 11.75 -4.08 -2.70
CA VAL A 19 12.89 -3.28 -3.17
C VAL A 19 13.94 -3.24 -2.06
N ASP A 20 15.16 -3.64 -2.39
CA ASP A 20 16.31 -3.44 -1.52
C ASP A 20 16.77 -1.99 -1.66
N HIS A 21 16.54 -1.17 -0.63
CA HIS A 21 16.82 0.26 -0.69
C HIS A 21 18.31 0.60 -0.76
N GLU A 22 19.19 -0.34 -0.44
CA GLU A 22 20.64 -0.15 -0.56
C GLU A 22 21.12 -0.35 -2.00
N THR A 23 20.57 -1.35 -2.69
CA THR A 23 21.03 -1.71 -4.05
C THR A 23 20.06 -1.29 -5.15
N GLY A 24 18.81 -0.95 -4.80
CA GLY A 24 17.75 -0.66 -5.77
C GLY A 24 17.21 -1.90 -6.48
N ARG A 25 17.68 -3.09 -6.12
CA ARG A 25 17.26 -4.34 -6.76
C ARG A 25 16.01 -4.89 -6.07
N ILE A 26 15.24 -5.67 -6.82
CA ILE A 26 14.02 -6.28 -6.33
C ILE A 26 14.34 -7.71 -5.89
N ARG A 27 13.98 -8.04 -4.63
CA ARG A 27 14.17 -9.37 -4.07
C ARG A 27 12.84 -10.08 -3.95
N LEU A 28 12.85 -11.38 -4.15
CA LEU A 28 11.74 -12.23 -3.71
C LEU A 28 11.92 -12.44 -2.20
N ASP A 29 11.06 -11.80 -1.40
CA ASP A 29 11.07 -12.01 0.06
C ASP A 29 10.60 -13.43 0.38
N ARG A 30 9.42 -13.77 -0.11
CA ARG A 30 8.90 -15.13 0.03
C ARG A 30 7.65 -15.34 -0.84
N HIS A 31 7.34 -16.61 -1.07
CA HIS A 31 6.04 -17.03 -1.56
C HIS A 31 5.10 -17.07 -0.33
N LEU A 32 3.99 -16.36 -0.36
CA LEU A 32 3.10 -16.25 0.79
C LEU A 32 2.52 -17.59 1.22
N PHE A 33 2.36 -17.78 2.52
CA PHE A 33 1.78 -18.98 3.12
C PHE A 33 0.26 -18.78 3.27
N THR A 34 -0.42 -18.63 2.15
CA THR A 34 -1.86 -18.40 2.08
C THR A 34 -2.38 -18.79 0.70
N SER A 35 -3.66 -19.06 0.59
CA SER A 35 -4.32 -19.28 -0.70
C SER A 35 -4.82 -17.99 -1.34
N THR A 36 -4.82 -16.87 -0.60
CA THR A 36 -5.22 -15.57 -1.12
C THR A 36 -4.10 -14.94 -1.96
N VAL A 37 -4.45 -13.92 -2.74
CA VAL A 37 -3.49 -13.19 -3.58
C VAL A 37 -3.61 -11.70 -3.28
N TYR A 38 -2.58 -10.94 -3.62
CA TYR A 38 -2.64 -9.47 -3.46
C TYR A 38 -3.83 -8.92 -4.24
N PRO A 39 -4.69 -8.13 -3.57
CA PRO A 39 -5.96 -7.68 -4.18
C PRO A 39 -5.83 -6.46 -5.08
N ALA A 40 -4.69 -5.80 -5.09
CA ALA A 40 -4.37 -4.64 -5.92
C ALA A 40 -2.86 -4.56 -6.06
N ASP A 41 -2.39 -3.77 -7.02
CA ASP A 41 -0.96 -3.49 -7.11
C ASP A 41 -0.50 -2.81 -5.82
N TYR A 42 0.59 -3.29 -5.25
CA TYR A 42 1.03 -2.93 -3.92
C TYR A 42 2.49 -2.48 -3.93
N GLY A 43 2.76 -1.41 -3.22
CA GLY A 43 4.12 -0.92 -3.12
C GLY A 43 4.23 0.19 -2.08
N PHE A 44 5.04 1.20 -2.36
CA PHE A 44 5.27 2.28 -1.41
C PHE A 44 5.36 3.64 -2.12
N ILE A 45 5.06 4.69 -1.36
CA ILE A 45 5.16 6.06 -1.83
C ILE A 45 6.60 6.53 -1.69
N GLU A 46 7.19 6.97 -2.79
CA GLU A 46 8.56 7.48 -2.81
C GLU A 46 8.74 8.70 -1.89
N GLY A 47 9.85 8.75 -1.18
CA GLY A 47 10.19 9.87 -0.33
C GLY A 47 9.43 9.94 0.99
N THR A 48 8.82 8.86 1.42
CA THR A 48 8.05 8.80 2.67
C THR A 48 8.71 7.89 3.71
N LEU A 49 8.33 8.10 4.97
CA LEU A 49 8.69 7.23 6.09
C LEU A 49 7.45 7.06 6.97
N GLY A 50 6.96 5.82 7.08
CA GLY A 50 5.83 5.48 7.94
C GLY A 50 6.24 5.40 9.41
N GLU A 51 5.25 5.25 10.27
CA GLU A 51 5.49 5.14 11.73
C GLU A 51 6.29 3.90 12.11
N ASP A 52 6.20 2.85 11.29
CA ASP A 52 6.92 1.58 11.50
C ASP A 52 8.39 1.63 11.07
N GLY A 53 8.86 2.75 10.53
CA GLY A 53 10.24 2.93 10.07
C GLY A 53 10.49 2.56 8.61
N ASP A 54 9.47 2.05 7.92
CA ASP A 54 9.53 1.74 6.49
C ASP A 54 8.83 2.82 5.66
N PRO A 55 9.07 2.91 4.35
CA PRO A 55 8.28 3.78 3.49
C PRO A 55 6.78 3.50 3.62
N LEU A 56 5.96 4.53 3.44
CA LEU A 56 4.50 4.38 3.56
C LEU A 56 3.94 3.53 2.42
N ASP A 57 3.25 2.46 2.77
CA ASP A 57 2.68 1.51 1.81
C ASP A 57 1.48 2.09 1.06
N ALA A 58 1.30 1.63 -0.17
CA ALA A 58 0.18 2.04 -1.01
C ALA A 58 -0.37 0.85 -1.81
N LEU A 59 -1.69 0.87 -1.99
CA LEU A 59 -2.43 -0.01 -2.88
C LEU A 59 -2.93 0.83 -4.04
N VAL A 60 -2.62 0.43 -5.26
CA VAL A 60 -3.01 1.16 -6.47
C VAL A 60 -4.09 0.39 -7.21
N ILE A 61 -5.26 0.99 -7.38
CA ILE A 61 -6.37 0.41 -8.14
C ILE A 61 -6.07 0.63 -9.63
N LEU A 62 -5.90 -0.47 -10.35
CA LEU A 62 -5.60 -0.46 -11.78
C LEU A 62 -6.49 -1.47 -12.50
N ASP A 63 -6.80 -1.21 -13.76
CA ASP A 63 -7.56 -2.16 -14.58
C ASP A 63 -6.75 -3.41 -14.91
N GLU A 64 -5.44 -3.25 -15.10
CA GLU A 64 -4.52 -4.36 -15.33
C GLU A 64 -3.37 -4.32 -14.32
N PRO A 65 -2.88 -5.49 -13.86
CA PRO A 65 -1.68 -5.52 -13.04
C PRO A 65 -0.47 -4.96 -13.80
N THR A 66 0.40 -4.27 -13.09
CA THR A 66 1.68 -3.84 -13.64
C THR A 66 2.75 -4.87 -13.31
N PHE A 67 3.98 -4.45 -13.07
CA PHE A 67 5.10 -5.35 -12.77
C PHE A 67 6.00 -4.72 -11.70
N PRO A 68 6.80 -5.52 -10.99
CA PRO A 68 7.68 -5.01 -9.94
C PRO A 68 8.67 -3.97 -10.49
N GLY A 69 8.74 -2.83 -9.80
CA GLY A 69 9.64 -1.74 -10.12
C GLY A 69 9.02 -0.59 -10.91
N VAL A 70 7.79 -0.74 -11.41
CA VAL A 70 7.15 0.34 -12.15
C VAL A 70 6.76 1.49 -11.22
N LEU A 71 6.91 2.71 -11.72
CA LEU A 71 6.54 3.93 -11.01
C LEU A 71 5.22 4.45 -11.56
N VAL A 72 4.24 4.66 -10.67
CA VAL A 72 2.90 5.13 -11.05
C VAL A 72 2.61 6.44 -10.33
N LYS A 73 2.26 7.48 -11.08
CA LYS A 73 1.81 8.74 -10.47
C LYS A 73 0.36 8.60 -10.03
N CYS A 74 0.11 8.80 -8.74
CA CYS A 74 -1.15 8.51 -8.08
C CYS A 74 -1.73 9.72 -7.35
N ARG A 75 -3.00 9.59 -6.98
CA ARG A 75 -3.68 10.45 -5.99
C ARG A 75 -4.42 9.57 -5.00
N ALA A 76 -4.53 10.03 -3.75
CA ALA A 76 -5.17 9.25 -2.70
C ALA A 76 -6.69 9.26 -2.82
N VAL A 77 -7.29 8.13 -2.45
CA VAL A 77 -8.75 7.96 -2.34
C VAL A 77 -9.14 7.69 -0.88
N GLY A 78 -8.27 7.03 -0.14
CA GLY A 78 -8.49 6.71 1.26
C GLY A 78 -7.29 5.97 1.83
N MET A 79 -7.48 5.35 2.99
CA MET A 79 -6.41 4.63 3.65
C MET A 79 -6.97 3.51 4.51
N PHE A 80 -6.28 2.38 4.47
CA PHE A 80 -6.55 1.23 5.33
C PHE A 80 -5.59 1.25 6.51
N ARG A 81 -6.14 1.33 7.72
CA ARG A 81 -5.35 1.31 8.96
C ARG A 81 -5.39 -0.05 9.61
N MET A 82 -4.21 -0.57 9.93
CA MET A 82 -4.08 -1.83 10.65
C MET A 82 -2.83 -1.78 11.54
N ARG A 83 -2.70 -2.78 12.40
CA ARG A 83 -1.49 -3.00 13.19
C ARG A 83 -0.99 -4.40 12.95
N ASP A 84 0.32 -4.54 12.86
CA ASP A 84 0.98 -5.84 12.82
C ASP A 84 1.94 -5.99 14.00
N GLU A 85 2.80 -7.00 13.97
CA GLU A 85 3.76 -7.26 15.04
C GLU A 85 4.76 -6.10 15.24
N ALA A 86 4.96 -5.25 14.23
CA ALA A 86 5.87 -4.09 14.29
C ALA A 86 5.16 -2.79 14.70
N GLY A 87 3.83 -2.80 14.86
CA GLY A 87 3.03 -1.63 15.24
C GLY A 87 2.09 -1.16 14.14
N GLY A 88 1.87 0.16 14.03
CA GLY A 88 0.98 0.74 13.03
C GLY A 88 1.49 0.51 11.62
N ASP A 89 0.61 0.06 10.73
CA ASP A 89 0.94 -0.28 9.35
C ASP A 89 -0.19 0.20 8.44
N ASP A 90 -0.13 1.49 8.07
CA ASP A 90 -1.14 2.12 7.25
C ASP A 90 -0.85 1.90 5.77
N LYS A 91 -1.92 1.72 4.99
CA LYS A 91 -1.82 1.52 3.55
C LYS A 91 -2.72 2.49 2.82
N VAL A 92 -2.13 3.39 2.06
CA VAL A 92 -2.88 4.38 1.27
C VAL A 92 -3.54 3.67 0.09
N LEU A 93 -4.84 3.89 -0.08
CA LEU A 93 -5.55 3.43 -1.28
C LEU A 93 -5.56 4.57 -2.28
N CYS A 94 -5.04 4.33 -3.47
CA CYS A 94 -4.88 5.37 -4.48
C CYS A 94 -5.21 4.87 -5.89
N VAL A 95 -5.28 5.81 -6.82
CA VAL A 95 -5.56 5.55 -8.23
C VAL A 95 -4.58 6.35 -9.07
N PRO A 96 -4.33 5.96 -10.34
CA PRO A 96 -3.54 6.78 -11.26
C PRO A 96 -4.14 8.18 -11.37
N ALA A 97 -3.30 9.21 -11.19
CA ALA A 97 -3.76 10.59 -11.03
C ALA A 97 -4.52 11.15 -12.24
N SER A 98 -4.19 10.68 -13.44
CA SER A 98 -4.73 11.22 -14.69
C SER A 98 -5.55 10.22 -15.52
N ASP A 99 -5.91 9.07 -14.96
CA ASP A 99 -6.73 8.09 -15.67
C ASP A 99 -8.20 8.51 -15.64
N PRO A 100 -8.80 8.84 -16.78
CA PRO A 100 -10.21 9.26 -16.81
C PRO A 100 -11.20 8.18 -16.35
N ARG A 101 -10.81 6.90 -16.41
CA ARG A 101 -11.65 5.81 -15.91
C ARG A 101 -11.79 5.83 -14.39
N MET A 102 -10.87 6.49 -13.70
CA MET A 102 -10.83 6.57 -12.23
C MET A 102 -11.33 7.92 -11.70
N GLU A 103 -11.81 8.82 -12.59
CA GLU A 103 -12.24 10.17 -12.20
C GLU A 103 -13.34 10.19 -11.13
N HIS A 104 -14.21 9.20 -11.11
CA HIS A 104 -15.29 9.10 -10.12
C HIS A 104 -14.82 8.68 -8.72
N LEU A 105 -13.61 8.16 -8.60
CA LEU A 105 -13.04 7.72 -7.32
C LEU A 105 -12.33 8.90 -6.65
N ARG A 106 -13.03 9.59 -5.75
CA ARG A 106 -12.52 10.81 -5.09
C ARG A 106 -12.37 10.65 -3.59
N ASP A 107 -13.08 9.69 -2.99
CA ASP A 107 -13.01 9.43 -1.56
C ASP A 107 -13.35 7.96 -1.32
N ILE A 108 -13.10 7.50 -0.10
CA ILE A 108 -13.24 6.07 0.24
C ILE A 108 -14.65 5.54 0.00
N HIS A 109 -15.68 6.35 0.20
CA HIS A 109 -17.06 5.92 -0.03
C HIS A 109 -17.40 5.72 -1.52
N HIS A 110 -16.55 6.19 -2.44
CA HIS A 110 -16.73 5.93 -3.87
C HIS A 110 -16.17 4.57 -4.28
N VAL A 111 -15.38 3.93 -3.44
CA VAL A 111 -14.85 2.59 -3.70
C VAL A 111 -15.93 1.58 -3.32
N ALA A 112 -16.23 0.63 -4.20
CA ALA A 112 -17.25 -0.38 -3.94
C ALA A 112 -16.96 -1.10 -2.63
N GLU A 113 -17.99 -1.30 -1.82
CA GLU A 113 -17.87 -1.93 -0.51
C GLU A 113 -17.19 -3.29 -0.59
N PHE A 114 -17.56 -4.11 -1.59
CA PHE A 114 -17.01 -5.44 -1.71
C PHE A 114 -15.51 -5.42 -2.04
N ASP A 115 -15.05 -4.45 -2.81
CA ASP A 115 -13.62 -4.27 -3.10
C ASP A 115 -12.86 -3.93 -1.83
N ARG A 116 -13.43 -3.08 -0.97
CA ARG A 116 -12.84 -2.78 0.35
C ARG A 116 -12.79 -4.02 1.24
N LEU A 117 -13.85 -4.83 1.21
CA LEU A 117 -13.90 -6.07 1.98
C LEU A 117 -12.85 -7.07 1.54
N GLU A 118 -12.61 -7.20 0.25
CA GLU A 118 -11.57 -8.11 -0.28
C GLU A 118 -10.17 -7.66 0.12
N ILE A 119 -9.89 -6.36 0.05
CA ILE A 119 -8.61 -5.81 0.48
C ILE A 119 -8.39 -6.05 1.97
N GLN A 120 -9.38 -5.73 2.78
CA GLN A 120 -9.35 -5.94 4.23
C GLN A 120 -9.14 -7.40 4.57
N HIS A 121 -9.89 -8.29 3.96
CA HIS A 121 -9.78 -9.74 4.18
C HIS A 121 -8.38 -10.24 3.89
N PHE A 122 -7.79 -9.84 2.77
CA PHE A 122 -6.43 -10.24 2.44
C PHE A 122 -5.45 -9.87 3.56
N PHE A 123 -5.46 -8.61 4.00
CA PHE A 123 -4.52 -8.15 5.03
C PHE A 123 -4.82 -8.74 6.41
N GLU A 124 -6.05 -9.14 6.68
CA GLU A 124 -6.39 -9.82 7.93
C GLU A 124 -5.89 -11.26 7.98
N VAL A 125 -5.78 -11.95 6.85
CA VAL A 125 -5.50 -13.39 6.83
C VAL A 125 -4.17 -13.79 6.20
N TYR A 126 -3.50 -12.94 5.44
CA TYR A 126 -2.34 -13.34 4.64
C TYR A 126 -1.13 -13.81 5.49
N LYS A 127 -1.07 -13.45 6.77
CA LYS A 127 -0.03 -13.87 7.72
C LYS A 127 -0.48 -14.96 8.70
N ASP A 128 -1.71 -15.46 8.60
CA ASP A 128 -2.26 -16.38 9.60
C ASP A 128 -1.44 -17.64 9.80
N LEU A 129 -0.81 -18.15 8.75
CA LEU A 129 0.00 -19.35 8.82
C LEU A 129 1.48 -19.07 9.11
N GLU A 130 1.85 -17.82 9.34
CA GLU A 130 3.23 -17.43 9.65
C GLU A 130 3.45 -17.36 11.15
N PRO A 131 4.41 -18.13 11.71
CA PRO A 131 4.68 -18.08 13.15
C PRO A 131 5.15 -16.70 13.60
N GLY A 132 4.60 -16.22 14.73
CA GLY A 132 5.00 -14.95 15.32
C GLY A 132 4.50 -13.70 14.62
N LYS A 133 3.67 -13.84 13.60
CA LYS A 133 3.07 -12.71 12.90
C LYS A 133 1.66 -12.48 13.38
N SER A 134 1.22 -11.21 13.41
CA SER A 134 -0.12 -10.83 13.82
C SER A 134 -0.63 -9.64 13.03
N VAL A 135 -1.95 -9.54 12.90
CA VAL A 135 -2.64 -8.40 12.30
C VAL A 135 -3.82 -8.05 13.21
N GLU A 136 -3.93 -6.78 13.60
CA GLU A 136 -4.99 -6.30 14.50
C GLU A 136 -5.53 -4.95 14.03
N GLY A 137 -6.75 -4.63 14.43
CA GLY A 137 -7.33 -3.29 14.34
C GLY A 137 -7.44 -2.75 12.92
N ALA A 138 -8.31 -3.34 12.11
CA ALA A 138 -8.53 -2.89 10.75
C ALA A 138 -9.65 -1.87 10.67
N ASN A 139 -9.41 -0.71 10.03
CA ASN A 139 -10.47 0.22 9.67
C ASN A 139 -10.08 1.08 8.47
N TRP A 140 -11.08 1.67 7.83
CA TRP A 140 -10.90 2.55 6.69
C TRP A 140 -11.10 4.01 7.08
N VAL A 141 -10.29 4.90 6.49
CA VAL A 141 -10.47 6.35 6.62
C VAL A 141 -10.47 6.97 5.22
N GLY A 142 -10.93 8.22 5.14
CA GLY A 142 -11.13 8.89 3.86
C GLY A 142 -9.88 9.54 3.29
N ARG A 143 -10.06 10.21 2.15
CA ARG A 143 -8.99 10.86 1.41
C ARG A 143 -8.24 11.91 2.26
N THR A 144 -8.97 12.72 3.02
CA THR A 144 -8.36 13.79 3.83
C THR A 144 -7.37 13.22 4.84
N ASP A 145 -7.76 12.15 5.54
CA ASP A 145 -6.87 11.49 6.50
C ASP A 145 -5.68 10.82 5.81
N ALA A 146 -5.91 10.23 4.63
CA ALA A 146 -4.84 9.64 3.83
C ALA A 146 -3.81 10.69 3.41
N GLU A 147 -4.27 11.83 2.89
CA GLU A 147 -3.37 12.92 2.48
C GLU A 147 -2.60 13.50 3.66
N ALA A 148 -3.24 13.60 4.83
CA ALA A 148 -2.57 14.05 6.05
C ALA A 148 -1.44 13.10 6.46
N GLU A 149 -1.65 11.78 6.37
CA GLU A 149 -0.61 10.80 6.69
C GLU A 149 0.52 10.83 5.68
N ILE A 150 0.21 11.00 4.39
CA ILE A 150 1.24 11.17 3.35
C ILE A 150 2.14 12.37 3.68
N GLU A 151 1.55 13.50 4.03
CA GLU A 151 2.31 14.71 4.38
C GLU A 151 3.18 14.48 5.62
N ARG A 152 2.65 13.83 6.66
CA ARG A 152 3.43 13.48 7.84
C ARG A 152 4.59 12.55 7.49
N SER A 153 4.35 11.61 6.57
CA SER A 153 5.36 10.64 6.14
C SER A 153 6.49 11.30 5.34
N TYR A 154 6.18 12.27 4.49
CA TYR A 154 7.19 13.08 3.82
C TYR A 154 8.04 13.86 4.83
N LYS A 155 7.40 14.44 5.82
CA LYS A 155 8.07 15.23 6.85
C LYS A 155 8.99 14.35 7.70
N ARG A 156 8.53 13.18 8.13
CA ARG A 156 9.36 12.22 8.87
C ARG A 156 10.60 11.83 8.07
N HIS A 157 10.42 11.56 6.80
CA HIS A 157 11.52 11.19 5.91
C HIS A 157 12.57 12.30 5.85
N THR A 158 12.15 13.55 5.66
CA THR A 158 13.04 14.70 5.62
C THR A 158 13.76 14.90 6.96
N GLU A 159 13.04 14.82 8.08
CA GLU A 159 13.59 15.02 9.43
C GLU A 159 14.59 13.94 9.82
N GLN A 160 14.45 12.73 9.30
CA GLN A 160 15.34 11.61 9.61
C GLN A 160 16.46 11.42 8.60
N GLY A 161 16.81 12.47 7.86
CA GLY A 161 17.94 12.48 6.94
C GLY A 161 17.68 11.95 5.55
N GLY A 162 16.42 11.74 5.18
CA GLY A 162 15.90 11.51 3.84
C GLY A 162 16.69 10.57 2.93
N HIS A 163 16.27 9.36 2.78
CA HIS A 163 16.87 8.42 1.80
C HIS A 163 15.89 8.03 0.72
#